data_2dfbf8536e98e1d6cf4b25dedc64635d
#
_entry.id   2dfbf8536e98e1d6cf4b25dedc64635d
#
_cell.length_a   1.000
_cell.length_b   1.000
_cell.length_c   1.000
_cell.angle_alpha   90.00
_cell.angle_beta   90.00
_cell.angle_gamma   90.00
#
_symmetry.space_group_name_H-M   'P 1'
#
loop_
_entity.id
_entity.type
_entity.pdbx_description
1 polymer ?
#
loop_
_entity_poly.entity_id
_entity_poly.type
_entity_poly.pdbx_seq_one_letter_code
_entity_poly.pdbx_strand_id
1 'polypeptide(L)'
;MSSRSLRIALIAAALMGALPASADSMADVVGRWRDSDGESEIAINRCGAALCGRIVWLKEPRFDQFNPDAKLRARSLLGIQVLSGFAPGENGKLAGDGYNPADGKTYRTTLELAAPSSLVVRGCVLGGLICDDDTWTRQP
;
A
#
# COMPACT_ATOMS: atom_id res chain seq x y z
N MET A 1 10.55 0.83 72.87
CA MET A 1 10.77 1.79 71.75
C MET A 1 10.70 1.02 70.45
N SER A 2 9.59 1.15 69.74
CA SER A 2 9.31 0.37 68.54
C SER A 2 9.79 1.17 67.32
N SER A 3 10.79 0.68 66.60
CA SER A 3 11.26 1.24 65.35
C SER A 3 10.47 0.65 64.20
N ARG A 4 9.57 1.46 63.62
CA ARG A 4 8.82 1.06 62.42
C ARG A 4 9.69 1.39 61.19
N SER A 5 10.26 0.36 60.60
CA SER A 5 10.95 0.46 59.29
C SER A 5 9.93 0.66 58.19
N LEU A 6 9.93 1.85 57.58
CA LEU A 6 9.13 2.20 56.40
C LEU A 6 9.79 1.57 55.17
N ARG A 7 9.18 0.50 54.64
CA ARG A 7 9.61 -0.09 53.36
C ARG A 7 9.01 0.71 52.22
N ILE A 8 9.81 1.50 51.55
CA ILE A 8 9.42 2.19 50.32
C ILE A 8 9.48 1.14 49.19
N ALA A 9 8.32 0.75 48.69
CA ALA A 9 8.24 -0.07 47.49
C ALA A 9 8.44 0.84 46.26
N LEU A 10 9.56 0.69 45.60
CA LEU A 10 9.79 1.31 44.28
C LEU A 10 8.95 0.53 43.25
N ILE A 11 7.87 1.16 42.78
CA ILE A 11 7.11 0.68 41.63
C ILE A 11 7.87 1.16 40.40
N ALA A 12 8.61 0.26 39.77
CA ALA A 12 9.19 0.52 38.44
C ALA A 12 8.04 0.48 37.43
N ALA A 13 7.58 1.65 37.00
CA ALA A 13 6.66 1.77 35.86
C ALA A 13 7.46 1.44 34.58
N ALA A 14 7.25 0.24 34.05
CA ALA A 14 7.75 -0.14 32.73
C ALA A 14 6.99 0.70 31.70
N LEU A 15 7.63 1.73 31.15
CA LEU A 15 7.16 2.43 29.97
C LEU A 15 7.30 1.46 28.77
N MET A 16 6.23 0.75 28.46
CA MET A 16 6.10 0.06 27.18
C MET A 16 5.97 1.13 26.11
N GLY A 17 7.10 1.50 25.51
CA GLY A 17 7.12 2.34 24.32
C GLY A 17 6.46 1.60 23.17
N ALA A 18 5.30 2.06 22.70
CA ALA A 18 4.70 1.58 21.44
C ALA A 18 5.66 1.94 20.31
N LEU A 19 6.18 0.93 19.59
CA LEU A 19 6.97 1.12 18.38
C LEU A 19 6.08 1.79 17.32
N PRO A 20 6.60 2.79 16.55
CA PRO A 20 5.83 3.39 15.48
C PRO A 20 5.54 2.33 14.40
N ALA A 21 4.26 2.00 14.21
CA ALA A 21 3.78 0.99 13.25
C ALA A 21 4.08 1.31 11.77
N SER A 22 4.55 2.54 11.45
CA SER A 22 4.68 3.05 10.09
C SER A 22 5.81 2.44 9.26
N ALA A 23 6.93 2.02 9.88
CA ALA A 23 8.04 1.41 9.15
C ALA A 23 7.75 -0.05 8.77
N ASP A 24 7.05 -0.78 9.64
CA ASP A 24 6.68 -2.18 9.42
C ASP A 24 5.61 -2.29 8.33
N SER A 25 4.65 -1.34 8.25
CA SER A 25 3.58 -1.35 7.25
C SER A 25 4.09 -1.22 5.81
N MET A 26 5.17 -0.48 5.57
CA MET A 26 5.78 -0.42 4.22
C MET A 26 6.42 -1.74 3.83
N ALA A 27 7.20 -2.35 4.73
CA ALA A 27 7.86 -3.63 4.48
C ALA A 27 6.85 -4.76 4.25
N ASP A 28 5.74 -4.74 4.99
CA ASP A 28 4.70 -5.77 4.91
C ASP A 28 3.93 -5.74 3.58
N VAL A 29 3.89 -4.62 2.90
CA VAL A 29 3.21 -4.45 1.60
C VAL A 29 4.11 -4.84 0.43
N VAL A 30 5.43 -4.86 0.61
CA VAL A 30 6.37 -5.29 -0.44
C VAL A 30 6.07 -6.74 -0.84
N GLY A 31 6.01 -7.00 -2.15
CA GLY A 31 5.74 -8.33 -2.69
C GLY A 31 4.96 -8.30 -3.99
N ARG A 32 4.52 -9.47 -4.44
CA ARG A 32 3.68 -9.63 -5.62
C ARG A 32 2.22 -9.82 -5.21
N TRP A 33 1.35 -9.13 -5.91
CA TRP A 33 -0.07 -9.10 -5.62
C TRP A 33 -0.87 -9.30 -6.89
N ARG A 34 -1.89 -10.17 -6.84
CA ARG A 34 -2.82 -10.39 -7.94
C ARG A 34 -4.10 -9.62 -7.69
N ASP A 35 -4.59 -8.91 -8.70
CA ASP A 35 -5.86 -8.20 -8.63
C ASP A 35 -7.06 -9.15 -8.44
N SER A 36 -8.21 -8.59 -8.07
CA SER A 36 -9.41 -9.38 -7.77
C SER A 36 -9.96 -10.12 -9.00
N ASP A 37 -9.76 -9.57 -10.19
CA ASP A 37 -10.19 -10.19 -11.45
C ASP A 37 -9.24 -11.32 -11.90
N GLY A 38 -8.06 -11.44 -11.29
CA GLY A 38 -7.06 -12.42 -11.64
C GLY A 38 -6.38 -12.16 -12.98
N GLU A 39 -6.41 -10.93 -13.47
CA GLU A 39 -5.93 -10.58 -14.81
C GLU A 39 -4.52 -10.00 -14.83
N SER A 40 -4.07 -9.46 -13.70
CA SER A 40 -2.72 -8.90 -13.57
C SER A 40 -2.08 -9.18 -12.23
N GLU A 41 -0.75 -9.16 -12.20
CA GLU A 41 0.03 -9.14 -10.97
C GLU A 41 0.90 -7.88 -10.93
N ILE A 42 0.91 -7.26 -9.76
CA ILE A 42 1.67 -6.06 -9.48
C ILE A 42 2.76 -6.39 -8.47
N ALA A 43 4.01 -6.07 -8.80
CA ALA A 43 5.12 -6.14 -7.85
C ALA A 43 5.28 -4.79 -7.18
N ILE A 44 5.14 -4.77 -5.85
CA ILE A 44 5.36 -3.59 -5.02
C ILE A 44 6.74 -3.69 -4.39
N ASN A 45 7.57 -2.68 -4.61
CA ASN A 45 8.94 -2.60 -4.13
C ASN A 45 9.26 -1.19 -3.64
N ARG A 46 10.39 -1.06 -2.95
CA ARG A 46 10.90 0.24 -2.56
C ARG A 46 11.42 1.01 -3.78
N CYS A 47 11.04 2.30 -3.83
CA CYS A 47 11.51 3.28 -4.80
C CYS A 47 12.02 4.50 -4.02
N GLY A 48 13.29 4.48 -3.61
CA GLY A 48 13.80 5.48 -2.67
C GLY A 48 13.12 5.36 -1.30
N ALA A 49 12.59 6.47 -0.78
CA ALA A 49 11.91 6.52 0.52
C ALA A 49 10.43 6.07 0.45
N ALA A 50 9.89 5.85 -0.76
CA ALA A 50 8.51 5.45 -0.99
C ALA A 50 8.42 4.02 -1.55
N LEU A 51 7.19 3.52 -1.74
CA LEU A 51 6.92 2.31 -2.51
C LEU A 51 6.36 2.67 -3.88
N CYS A 52 6.69 1.83 -4.86
CA CYS A 52 6.08 1.85 -6.18
C CYS A 52 5.66 0.44 -6.60
N GLY A 53 4.78 0.34 -7.59
CA GLY A 53 4.28 -0.92 -8.10
C GLY A 53 4.29 -0.95 -9.62
N ARG A 54 4.71 -2.09 -10.18
CA ARG A 54 4.72 -2.34 -11.63
C ARG A 54 3.94 -3.59 -11.96
N ILE A 55 3.29 -3.59 -13.11
CA ILE A 55 2.67 -4.80 -13.65
C ILE A 55 3.79 -5.75 -14.09
N VAL A 56 3.83 -6.94 -13.49
CA VAL A 56 4.86 -7.96 -13.77
C VAL A 56 4.29 -9.20 -14.47
N TRP A 57 2.98 -9.32 -14.51
CA TRP A 57 2.30 -10.41 -15.21
C TRP A 57 0.91 -9.97 -15.67
N LEU A 58 0.51 -10.45 -16.82
CA LEU A 58 -0.82 -10.28 -17.40
C LEU A 58 -1.33 -11.64 -17.85
N LYS A 59 -2.59 -11.93 -17.57
CA LYS A 59 -3.27 -13.15 -18.07
C LYS A 59 -3.32 -13.16 -19.59
N GLU A 60 -3.57 -12.00 -20.19
CA GLU A 60 -3.56 -11.79 -21.63
C GLU A 60 -2.82 -10.50 -21.97
N PRO A 61 -2.14 -10.41 -23.13
CA PRO A 61 -1.50 -9.18 -23.54
C PRO A 61 -2.51 -8.03 -23.64
N ARG A 62 -2.19 -6.89 -23.01
CA ARG A 62 -2.98 -5.67 -23.09
C ARG A 62 -2.10 -4.46 -23.29
N PHE A 63 -2.66 -3.42 -23.88
CA PHE A 63 -2.00 -2.17 -24.18
C PHE A 63 -2.61 -1.01 -23.40
N ASP A 64 -1.84 0.05 -23.24
CA ASP A 64 -2.21 1.26 -22.49
C ASP A 64 -3.09 2.19 -23.33
N GLN A 65 -4.13 1.61 -23.93
CA GLN A 65 -4.95 2.26 -24.97
C GLN A 65 -5.73 3.48 -24.50
N PHE A 66 -5.97 3.61 -23.20
CA PHE A 66 -6.68 4.76 -22.62
C PHE A 66 -5.76 5.80 -22.02
N ASN A 67 -4.44 5.68 -22.21
CA ASN A 67 -3.50 6.67 -21.72
C ASN A 67 -3.83 8.05 -22.27
N PRO A 68 -3.86 9.12 -21.45
CA PRO A 68 -4.10 10.47 -21.92
C PRO A 68 -3.04 10.96 -22.93
N ASP A 69 -1.79 10.46 -22.84
CA ASP A 69 -0.77 10.68 -23.86
C ASP A 69 -0.92 9.67 -25.00
N ALA A 70 -1.33 10.16 -26.16
CA ALA A 70 -1.52 9.32 -27.34
C ALA A 70 -0.26 8.53 -27.75
N LYS A 71 0.93 9.03 -27.44
CA LYS A 71 2.20 8.37 -27.76
C LYS A 71 2.42 7.10 -26.96
N LEU A 72 1.76 6.96 -25.78
CA LEU A 72 1.90 5.82 -24.89
C LEU A 72 0.83 4.76 -25.11
N ARG A 73 -0.19 5.00 -25.92
CA ARG A 73 -1.34 4.09 -26.07
C ARG A 73 -0.99 2.74 -26.70
N ALA A 74 0.07 2.67 -27.47
CA ALA A 74 0.54 1.43 -28.11
C ALA A 74 1.53 0.62 -27.25
N ARG A 75 1.94 1.13 -26.08
CA ARG A 75 2.84 0.38 -25.19
C ARG A 75 2.12 -0.76 -24.50
N SER A 76 2.83 -1.87 -24.28
CA SER A 76 2.31 -2.96 -23.45
C SER A 76 2.07 -2.47 -22.02
N LEU A 77 1.02 -2.96 -21.37
CA LEU A 77 0.83 -2.76 -19.92
C LEU A 77 1.86 -3.52 -19.08
N LEU A 78 2.47 -4.58 -19.64
CA LEU A 78 3.50 -5.32 -18.92
C LEU A 78 4.73 -4.43 -18.67
N GLY A 79 5.11 -4.30 -17.40
CA GLY A 79 6.26 -3.51 -16.97
C GLY A 79 5.97 -2.05 -16.66
N ILE A 80 4.77 -1.53 -16.91
CA ILE A 80 4.46 -0.14 -16.57
C ILE A 80 4.28 0.04 -15.06
N GLN A 81 4.65 1.22 -14.58
CA GLN A 81 4.42 1.61 -13.21
C GLN A 81 2.97 2.08 -13.04
N VAL A 82 2.24 1.43 -12.15
CA VAL A 82 0.83 1.75 -11.83
C VAL A 82 0.63 2.31 -10.43
N LEU A 83 1.60 2.10 -9.53
CA LEU A 83 1.59 2.67 -8.18
C LEU A 83 2.85 3.53 -7.99
N SER A 84 2.70 4.73 -7.45
CA SER A 84 3.81 5.65 -7.23
C SER A 84 3.68 6.46 -5.94
N GLY A 85 4.83 6.72 -5.30
CA GLY A 85 4.92 7.63 -4.18
C GLY A 85 4.21 7.19 -2.90
N PHE A 86 4.03 5.89 -2.67
CA PHE A 86 3.35 5.40 -1.48
C PHE A 86 4.23 5.54 -0.24
N ALA A 87 3.71 6.25 0.74
CA ALA A 87 4.35 6.51 2.02
C ALA A 87 3.29 6.50 3.14
N PRO A 88 3.70 6.38 4.41
CA PRO A 88 2.77 6.44 5.53
C PRO A 88 1.90 7.70 5.48
N GLY A 89 0.60 7.50 5.49
CA GLY A 89 -0.42 8.55 5.51
C GLY A 89 -1.25 8.51 6.78
N GLU A 90 -2.45 9.04 6.71
CA GLU A 90 -3.39 9.05 7.82
C GLU A 90 -3.90 7.65 8.16
N ASN A 91 -4.25 7.42 9.42
CA ASN A 91 -4.85 6.19 9.93
C ASN A 91 -4.01 4.91 9.71
N GLY A 92 -2.68 5.04 9.63
CA GLY A 92 -1.78 3.91 9.44
C GLY A 92 -1.81 3.29 8.04
N LYS A 93 -2.48 3.92 7.09
CA LYS A 93 -2.53 3.49 5.69
C LYS A 93 -1.37 4.09 4.90
N LEU A 94 -0.94 3.41 3.85
CA LEU A 94 -0.03 3.99 2.88
C LEU A 94 -0.84 4.78 1.85
N ALA A 95 -0.38 5.96 1.50
CA ALA A 95 -1.04 6.84 0.53
C ALA A 95 -0.08 7.23 -0.60
N GLY A 96 -0.58 7.24 -1.82
CA GLY A 96 0.16 7.57 -3.02
C GLY A 96 -0.77 7.72 -4.21
N ASP A 97 -0.23 7.59 -5.42
CA ASP A 97 -0.99 7.69 -6.66
C ASP A 97 -1.08 6.33 -7.36
N GLY A 98 -2.28 6.00 -7.81
CA GLY A 98 -2.56 4.79 -8.59
C GLY A 98 -3.04 5.15 -9.99
N TYR A 99 -2.36 4.65 -11.02
CA TYR A 99 -2.79 4.75 -12.41
C TYR A 99 -3.68 3.57 -12.77
N ASN A 100 -4.89 3.85 -13.26
CA ASN A 100 -5.82 2.82 -13.73
C ASN A 100 -5.79 2.73 -15.26
N PRO A 101 -5.20 1.66 -15.84
CA PRO A 101 -5.16 1.50 -17.29
C PRO A 101 -6.54 1.30 -17.93
N ALA A 102 -7.55 0.88 -17.16
CA ALA A 102 -8.90 0.66 -17.69
C ALA A 102 -9.62 1.95 -18.08
N ASP A 103 -9.23 3.08 -17.50
CA ASP A 103 -9.80 4.40 -17.83
C ASP A 103 -8.75 5.47 -18.15
N GLY A 104 -7.46 5.16 -18.00
CA GLY A 104 -6.35 6.08 -18.24
C GLY A 104 -6.19 7.20 -17.21
N LYS A 105 -6.79 7.06 -16.05
CA LYS A 105 -6.77 8.08 -15.00
C LYS A 105 -5.87 7.70 -13.84
N THR A 106 -5.36 8.73 -13.17
CA THR A 106 -4.60 8.59 -11.92
C THR A 106 -5.47 9.02 -10.75
N TYR A 107 -5.53 8.16 -9.74
CA TYR A 107 -6.34 8.34 -8.54
C TYR A 107 -5.46 8.49 -7.31
N ARG A 108 -5.90 9.31 -6.37
CA ARG A 108 -5.33 9.27 -5.03
C ARG A 108 -5.71 7.93 -4.40
N THR A 109 -4.71 7.16 -4.01
CA THR A 109 -4.88 5.75 -3.65
C THR A 109 -4.29 5.47 -2.27
N THR A 110 -4.96 4.62 -1.51
CA THR A 110 -4.43 4.08 -0.26
C THR A 110 -4.25 2.57 -0.36
N LEU A 111 -3.24 2.07 0.36
CA LEU A 111 -2.96 0.64 0.53
C LEU A 111 -3.07 0.29 2.00
N GLU A 112 -3.77 -0.79 2.30
CA GLU A 112 -3.94 -1.30 3.66
C GLU A 112 -4.00 -2.84 3.65
N LEU A 113 -3.19 -3.48 4.49
CA LEU A 113 -3.31 -4.92 4.69
C LEU A 113 -4.54 -5.22 5.54
N ALA A 114 -5.51 -5.95 4.98
CA ALA A 114 -6.62 -6.52 5.73
C ALA A 114 -6.20 -7.82 6.44
N ALA A 115 -5.23 -8.53 5.86
CA ALA A 115 -4.61 -9.74 6.39
C ALA A 115 -3.22 -9.88 5.73
N PRO A 116 -2.32 -10.78 6.21
CA PRO A 116 -0.99 -10.93 5.62
C PRO A 116 -0.97 -11.19 4.12
N SER A 117 -2.03 -11.82 3.57
CA SER A 117 -2.17 -12.14 2.16
C SER A 117 -3.27 -11.35 1.44
N SER A 118 -3.86 -10.35 2.08
CA SER A 118 -4.93 -9.51 1.53
C SER A 118 -4.56 -8.05 1.62
N LEU A 119 -4.45 -7.39 0.47
CA LEU A 119 -4.17 -5.96 0.35
C LEU A 119 -5.40 -5.24 -0.20
N VAL A 120 -5.95 -4.30 0.55
CA VAL A 120 -7.02 -3.42 0.07
C VAL A 120 -6.39 -2.23 -0.62
N VAL A 121 -6.75 -2.05 -1.89
CA VAL A 121 -6.34 -0.92 -2.73
C VAL A 121 -7.55 -0.04 -2.95
N ARG A 122 -7.52 1.18 -2.44
CA ARG A 122 -8.66 2.10 -2.49
C ARG A 122 -8.29 3.34 -3.29
N GLY A 123 -8.95 3.54 -4.42
CA GLY A 123 -8.82 4.74 -5.25
C GLY A 123 -9.99 5.68 -5.02
N CYS A 124 -9.70 6.97 -4.87
CA CYS A 124 -10.69 8.00 -4.57
C CYS A 124 -10.60 9.17 -5.54
N VAL A 125 -11.75 9.82 -5.78
CA VAL A 125 -11.88 11.08 -6.51
C VAL A 125 -12.64 12.09 -5.65
N LEU A 126 -12.68 13.36 -6.10
CA LEU A 126 -13.40 14.47 -5.43
C LEU A 126 -13.00 14.63 -3.95
N GLY A 127 -11.68 14.64 -3.67
CA GLY A 127 -11.18 14.84 -2.32
C GLY A 127 -11.49 13.72 -1.34
N GLY A 128 -11.74 12.49 -1.84
CA GLY A 128 -12.07 11.33 -1.03
C GLY A 128 -13.57 11.07 -0.85
N LEU A 129 -14.44 11.79 -1.56
CA LEU A 129 -15.90 11.61 -1.47
C LEU A 129 -16.40 10.37 -2.19
N ILE A 130 -15.75 9.97 -3.30
CA ILE A 130 -16.13 8.80 -4.10
C ILE A 130 -14.91 7.89 -4.19
N CYS A 131 -15.04 6.68 -3.67
CA CYS A 131 -13.96 5.70 -3.61
C CYS A 131 -14.42 4.33 -4.11
N ASP A 132 -13.51 3.61 -4.77
CA ASP A 132 -13.65 2.19 -5.10
C ASP A 132 -12.53 1.40 -4.43
N ASP A 133 -12.90 0.24 -3.89
CA ASP A 133 -11.97 -0.70 -3.27
C ASP A 133 -11.76 -1.91 -4.17
N ASP A 134 -10.52 -2.36 -4.26
CA ASP A 134 -10.14 -3.65 -4.82
C ASP A 134 -9.29 -4.42 -3.80
N THR A 135 -9.52 -5.71 -3.68
CA THR A 135 -8.73 -6.56 -2.76
C THR A 135 -7.81 -7.45 -3.56
N TRP A 136 -6.52 -7.23 -3.37
CA TRP A 136 -5.47 -8.00 -4.04
C TRP A 136 -4.96 -9.11 -3.15
N THR A 137 -4.61 -10.23 -3.75
CA THR A 137 -4.12 -11.43 -3.05
C THR A 137 -2.62 -11.59 -3.27
N ARG A 138 -1.89 -11.80 -2.17
CA ARG A 138 -0.44 -12.04 -2.22
C ARG A 138 -0.12 -13.31 -3.01
N GLN A 139 0.87 -13.20 -3.88
CA GLN A 139 1.39 -14.32 -4.65
C GLN A 139 2.73 -14.81 -4.08
N PRO A 140 3.01 -16.12 -4.21
CA PRO A 140 4.30 -16.70 -3.79
C PRO A 140 5.50 -16.08 -4.50
#